data_1ecac33dbda317c768e348239b383b1f
#
_entry.id   1ecac33dbda317c768e348239b383b1f
#
_cell.length_a   1.000
_cell.length_b   1.000
_cell.length_c   1.000
_cell.angle_alpha   90.00
_cell.angle_beta   90.00
_cell.angle_gamma   90.00
#
_symmetry.space_group_name_H-M   'P 1'
#
loop_
_entity.id
_entity.type
_entity.pdbx_description
1 polymer ?
#
loop_
_entity_poly.entity_id
_entity_poly.type
_entity_poly.pdbx_seq_one_letter_code
_entity_poly.pdbx_strand_id
1 'polypeptide(L)'
;MADIFFISDTHFGHQGSCNFLRTDGVTKMRPFDTSEEMDEILVENWNKVVKPFDKVYHLGDVSMKRKDIATVGRCNGKKVLVRGNHDIFNLTDYTPYFYDIRGVHVMPARDMILSHIPLHGESIDRFRINIHGHTHEKSVGSLQHCCVCVEQINYTPISLEELNSRINKGEY
;
A
#
# COMPACT_ATOMS: atom_id res chain seq x y z
N MET A 1 10.51 -10.64 -17.56
CA MET A 1 11.04 -10.46 -16.17
C MET A 1 9.85 -10.28 -15.26
N ALA A 2 9.96 -10.59 -13.97
CA ALA A 2 8.91 -10.30 -13.00
C ALA A 2 8.89 -8.79 -12.70
N ASP A 3 7.71 -8.18 -12.76
CA ASP A 3 7.53 -6.75 -12.46
C ASP A 3 7.42 -6.53 -10.95
N ILE A 4 7.62 -5.27 -10.52
CA ILE A 4 7.53 -4.87 -9.12
C ILE A 4 6.39 -3.88 -8.98
N PHE A 5 5.55 -4.12 -7.97
CA PHE A 5 4.39 -3.29 -7.65
C PHE A 5 4.41 -2.85 -6.20
N PHE A 6 3.69 -1.75 -5.92
CA PHE A 6 3.53 -1.17 -4.58
C PHE A 6 2.05 -0.87 -4.32
N ILE A 7 1.64 -1.07 -3.09
CA ILE A 7 0.29 -0.75 -2.59
C ILE A 7 0.34 -0.62 -1.07
N SER A 8 -0.55 0.11 -0.48
CA SER A 8 -0.71 0.22 0.97
C SER A 8 -2.16 0.48 1.37
N ASP A 9 -2.46 0.23 2.64
CA ASP A 9 -3.72 0.64 3.28
C ASP A 9 -4.96 0.02 2.63
N THR A 10 -4.89 -1.26 2.26
CA THR A 10 -6.03 -1.98 1.69
C THR A 10 -7.20 -2.05 2.65
N HIS A 11 -6.92 -2.24 3.96
CA HIS A 11 -7.93 -2.32 5.02
C HIS A 11 -9.07 -3.29 4.67
N PHE A 12 -8.73 -4.48 4.17
CA PHE A 12 -9.72 -5.49 3.81
C PHE A 12 -10.71 -5.75 4.94
N GLY A 13 -12.01 -5.84 4.60
CA GLY A 13 -13.10 -6.06 5.53
C GLY A 13 -13.44 -4.87 6.44
N HIS A 14 -12.90 -3.67 6.18
CA HIS A 14 -13.13 -2.50 7.04
C HIS A 14 -14.30 -1.65 6.55
N GLN A 15 -15.51 -1.97 7.00
CA GLN A 15 -16.72 -1.20 6.68
C GLN A 15 -16.59 0.30 7.03
N GLY A 16 -15.91 0.62 8.13
CA GLY A 16 -15.72 2.02 8.55
C GLY A 16 -15.02 2.88 7.49
N SER A 17 -14.06 2.31 6.74
CA SER A 17 -13.33 3.05 5.69
C SER A 17 -14.22 3.49 4.53
N CYS A 18 -15.33 2.79 4.26
CA CYS A 18 -16.32 3.16 3.26
C CYS A 18 -17.22 4.33 3.69
N ASN A 19 -17.18 4.68 4.97
CA ASN A 19 -17.99 5.78 5.54
C ASN A 19 -17.17 7.05 5.84
N PHE A 20 -15.84 6.96 5.79
CA PHE A 20 -15.00 8.14 6.04
C PHE A 20 -15.16 9.16 4.92
N LEU A 21 -15.20 10.43 5.33
CA LEU A 21 -15.29 11.57 4.42
C LEU A 21 -13.88 12.16 4.20
N ARG A 22 -13.69 12.75 3.03
CA ARG A 22 -12.52 13.56 2.73
C ARG A 22 -12.50 14.83 3.58
N THR A 23 -11.43 15.58 3.48
CA THR A 23 -11.27 16.86 4.20
C THR A 23 -12.36 17.90 3.88
N ASP A 24 -13.09 17.74 2.77
CA ASP A 24 -14.24 18.55 2.39
C ASP A 24 -15.50 18.28 3.26
N GLY A 25 -15.49 17.21 4.06
CA GLY A 25 -16.58 16.79 4.92
C GLY A 25 -17.83 16.26 4.20
N VAL A 26 -17.77 16.06 2.89
CA VAL A 26 -18.90 15.65 2.04
C VAL A 26 -18.59 14.44 1.20
N THR A 27 -17.44 14.42 0.53
CA THR A 27 -17.05 13.34 -0.39
C THR A 27 -16.57 12.13 0.38
N LYS A 28 -17.08 10.93 0.06
CA LYS A 28 -16.53 9.69 0.63
C LYS A 28 -15.06 9.54 0.25
N MET A 29 -14.21 9.18 1.21
CA MET A 29 -12.80 8.89 0.97
C MET A 29 -12.65 7.65 0.09
N ARG A 30 -13.47 6.62 0.32
CA ARG A 30 -13.58 5.41 -0.51
C ARG A 30 -14.99 5.31 -1.10
N PRO A 31 -15.14 5.28 -2.44
CA PRO A 31 -16.44 5.37 -3.12
C PRO A 31 -17.16 4.02 -3.18
N PHE A 32 -17.20 3.29 -2.05
CA PHE A 32 -17.86 1.99 -1.91
C PHE A 32 -18.96 2.09 -0.87
N ASP A 33 -20.00 1.27 -1.02
CA ASP A 33 -21.09 1.22 -0.05
C ASP A 33 -20.84 0.17 1.04
N THR A 34 -20.15 -0.92 0.69
CA THR A 34 -19.82 -2.00 1.62
C THR A 34 -18.34 -2.38 1.56
N SER A 35 -17.84 -2.96 2.66
CA SER A 35 -16.49 -3.52 2.70
C SER A 35 -16.31 -4.69 1.72
N GLU A 36 -17.36 -5.45 1.51
CA GLU A 36 -17.37 -6.57 0.56
C GLU A 36 -17.19 -6.07 -0.88
N GLU A 37 -17.91 -5.03 -1.28
CA GLU A 37 -17.73 -4.37 -2.59
C GLU A 37 -16.31 -3.84 -2.74
N MET A 38 -15.80 -3.13 -1.73
CA MET A 38 -14.45 -2.60 -1.72
C MET A 38 -13.40 -3.71 -1.89
N ASP A 39 -13.54 -4.80 -1.13
CA ASP A 39 -12.62 -5.93 -1.17
C ASP A 39 -12.59 -6.60 -2.56
N GLU A 40 -13.77 -6.81 -3.19
CA GLU A 40 -13.85 -7.39 -4.53
C GLU A 40 -13.18 -6.48 -5.58
N ILE A 41 -13.44 -5.17 -5.54
CA ILE A 41 -12.82 -4.21 -6.47
C ILE A 41 -11.30 -4.15 -6.27
N LEU A 42 -10.82 -4.15 -5.02
CA LEU A 42 -9.38 -4.17 -4.72
C LEU A 42 -8.71 -5.44 -5.26
N VAL A 43 -9.31 -6.62 -5.04
CA VAL A 43 -8.78 -7.89 -5.55
C VAL A 43 -8.82 -7.94 -7.08
N GLU A 44 -9.92 -7.49 -7.69
CA GLU A 44 -10.07 -7.46 -9.14
C GLU A 44 -9.02 -6.52 -9.79
N ASN A 45 -8.90 -5.29 -9.31
CA ASN A 45 -7.94 -4.32 -9.82
C ASN A 45 -6.50 -4.81 -9.63
N TRP A 46 -6.18 -5.41 -8.47
CA TRP A 46 -4.88 -6.01 -8.22
C TRP A 46 -4.55 -7.09 -9.26
N ASN A 47 -5.47 -8.03 -9.46
CA ASN A 47 -5.25 -9.17 -10.35
C ASN A 47 -5.27 -8.81 -11.85
N LYS A 48 -5.84 -7.66 -12.23
CA LYS A 48 -5.73 -7.11 -13.59
C LYS A 48 -4.30 -6.74 -13.99
N VAL A 49 -3.51 -6.23 -13.02
CA VAL A 49 -2.16 -5.69 -13.31
C VAL A 49 -1.05 -6.60 -12.80
N VAL A 50 -1.22 -7.29 -11.67
CA VAL A 50 -0.21 -8.14 -11.06
C VAL A 50 -0.38 -9.59 -11.53
N LYS A 51 0.70 -10.18 -12.04
CA LYS A 51 0.77 -11.59 -12.45
C LYS A 51 1.29 -12.47 -11.31
N PRO A 52 1.10 -13.80 -11.36
CA PRO A 52 1.51 -14.72 -10.27
C PRO A 52 3.00 -14.68 -9.90
N PHE A 53 3.86 -14.33 -10.84
CA PHE A 53 5.32 -14.30 -10.61
C PHE A 53 5.87 -12.91 -10.29
N ASP A 54 5.04 -11.87 -10.36
CA ASP A 54 5.43 -10.51 -10.03
C ASP A 54 5.67 -10.35 -8.53
N LYS A 55 6.39 -9.31 -8.14
CA LYS A 55 6.68 -8.98 -6.76
C LYS A 55 5.85 -7.79 -6.31
N VAL A 56 5.19 -7.91 -5.17
CA VAL A 56 4.39 -6.82 -4.61
C VAL A 56 4.91 -6.47 -3.22
N TYR A 57 5.19 -5.20 -3.00
CA TYR A 57 5.42 -4.62 -1.69
C TYR A 57 4.13 -4.01 -1.18
N HIS A 58 3.53 -4.64 -0.17
CA HIS A 58 2.41 -4.08 0.57
C HIS A 58 2.96 -3.29 1.75
N LEU A 59 2.73 -1.99 1.78
CA LEU A 59 3.33 -1.11 2.78
C LEU A 59 2.45 -0.92 4.03
N GLY A 60 1.73 -2.00 4.40
CA GLY A 60 1.05 -2.08 5.68
C GLY A 60 -0.43 -1.76 5.65
N ASP A 61 -1.05 -1.97 6.82
CA ASP A 61 -2.48 -1.82 7.05
C ASP A 61 -3.31 -2.69 6.10
N VAL A 62 -3.00 -4.01 6.16
CA VAL A 62 -3.65 -5.03 5.33
C VAL A 62 -5.13 -5.17 5.69
N SER A 63 -5.44 -5.27 6.99
CA SER A 63 -6.81 -5.46 7.50
C SER A 63 -6.95 -5.02 8.95
N MET A 64 -8.16 -4.57 9.31
CA MET A 64 -8.53 -4.23 10.69
C MET A 64 -8.96 -5.46 11.52
N LYS A 65 -9.23 -6.59 10.89
CA LYS A 65 -9.69 -7.81 11.56
C LYS A 65 -8.85 -9.00 11.12
N ARG A 66 -8.46 -9.83 12.10
CA ARG A 66 -7.63 -11.02 11.86
C ARG A 66 -8.17 -11.93 10.74
N LYS A 67 -9.49 -12.16 10.71
CA LYS A 67 -10.14 -13.04 9.72
C LYS A 67 -10.01 -12.52 8.28
N ASP A 68 -9.96 -11.18 8.11
CA ASP A 68 -10.00 -10.53 6.80
C ASP A 68 -8.60 -10.41 6.17
N ILE A 69 -7.52 -10.75 6.92
CA ILE A 69 -6.15 -10.89 6.37
C ILE A 69 -6.13 -11.90 5.21
N ALA A 70 -6.95 -12.94 5.29
CA ALA A 70 -7.02 -13.98 4.26
C ALA A 70 -7.42 -13.44 2.87
N THR A 71 -8.10 -12.29 2.79
CA THR A 71 -8.50 -11.68 1.53
C THR A 71 -7.29 -11.37 0.63
N VAL A 72 -6.15 -10.96 1.21
CA VAL A 72 -4.91 -10.72 0.45
C VAL A 72 -4.35 -12.00 -0.19
N GLY A 73 -4.75 -13.17 0.28
CA GLY A 73 -4.41 -14.47 -0.31
C GLY A 73 -5.01 -14.68 -1.70
N ARG A 74 -6.08 -13.95 -2.04
CA ARG A 74 -6.73 -13.96 -3.37
C ARG A 74 -5.98 -13.11 -4.40
N CYS A 75 -5.06 -12.27 -3.93
CA CYS A 75 -4.27 -11.37 -4.76
C CYS A 75 -3.03 -12.08 -5.33
N ASN A 76 -2.76 -11.89 -6.62
CA ASN A 76 -1.60 -12.45 -7.31
C ASN A 76 -0.27 -11.88 -6.79
N GLY A 77 0.81 -12.57 -7.15
CA GLY A 77 2.19 -12.13 -6.93
C GLY A 77 2.82 -12.62 -5.63
N LYS A 78 4.15 -12.51 -5.59
CA LYS A 78 4.96 -12.78 -4.39
C LYS A 78 4.96 -11.53 -3.52
N LYS A 79 4.31 -11.60 -2.36
CA LYS A 79 4.04 -10.43 -1.51
C LYS A 79 5.04 -10.31 -0.37
N VAL A 80 5.61 -9.09 -0.21
CA VAL A 80 6.38 -8.65 0.96
C VAL A 80 5.53 -7.66 1.75
N LEU A 81 5.42 -7.84 3.06
CA LEU A 81 4.73 -6.90 3.95
C LEU A 81 5.76 -5.99 4.64
N VAL A 82 5.57 -4.69 4.52
CA VAL A 82 6.12 -3.71 5.45
C VAL A 82 5.00 -3.35 6.43
N ARG A 83 5.09 -3.82 7.68
CA ARG A 83 3.99 -3.74 8.64
C ARG A 83 3.54 -2.31 8.93
N GLY A 84 2.24 -2.11 8.91
CA GLY A 84 1.58 -0.88 9.35
C GLY A 84 1.18 -0.91 10.83
N ASN A 85 0.61 0.19 11.30
CA ASN A 85 0.18 0.32 12.70
C ASN A 85 -1.09 -0.49 13.02
N HIS A 86 -1.90 -0.85 12.02
CA HIS A 86 -3.04 -1.74 12.18
C HIS A 86 -2.70 -3.23 11.95
N ASP A 87 -1.49 -3.55 11.49
CA ASP A 87 -1.04 -4.94 11.35
C ASP A 87 -0.56 -5.49 12.72
N ILE A 88 -1.47 -5.50 13.70
CA ILE A 88 -1.19 -5.79 15.11
C ILE A 88 -1.25 -7.27 15.48
N PHE A 89 -1.70 -8.14 14.57
CA PHE A 89 -1.85 -9.56 14.81
C PHE A 89 -0.49 -10.29 14.82
N ASN A 90 -0.50 -11.57 15.19
CA ASN A 90 0.72 -12.37 15.22
C ASN A 90 1.32 -12.51 13.82
N LEU A 91 2.64 -12.59 13.71
CA LEU A 91 3.31 -12.80 12.43
C LEU A 91 2.82 -14.05 11.71
N THR A 92 2.47 -15.09 12.45
CA THR A 92 1.90 -16.35 11.94
C THR A 92 0.56 -16.17 11.22
N ASP A 93 -0.14 -15.07 11.45
CA ASP A 93 -1.39 -14.76 10.74
C ASP A 93 -1.12 -14.20 9.33
N TYR A 94 0.06 -13.61 9.11
CA TYR A 94 0.47 -13.00 7.84
C TYR A 94 1.35 -13.92 6.99
N THR A 95 2.17 -14.78 7.61
CA THR A 95 3.13 -15.66 6.89
C THR A 95 2.50 -16.62 5.87
N PRO A 96 1.23 -17.02 5.94
CA PRO A 96 0.60 -17.78 4.85
C PRO A 96 0.46 -16.99 3.54
N TYR A 97 0.47 -15.65 3.61
CA TYR A 97 0.18 -14.76 2.47
C TYR A 97 1.39 -13.92 2.04
N PHE A 98 2.34 -13.68 2.95
CA PHE A 98 3.54 -12.89 2.73
C PHE A 98 4.78 -13.74 2.98
N TYR A 99 5.64 -13.85 1.96
CA TYR A 99 6.86 -14.66 2.09
C TYR A 99 7.97 -13.93 2.90
N ASP A 100 7.87 -12.61 3.07
CA ASP A 100 8.78 -11.79 3.87
C ASP A 100 7.99 -10.68 4.57
N ILE A 101 8.35 -10.38 5.83
CA ILE A 101 7.67 -9.36 6.65
C ILE A 101 8.73 -8.49 7.32
N ARG A 102 8.60 -7.16 7.19
CA ARG A 102 9.57 -6.18 7.66
C ARG A 102 8.89 -4.99 8.33
N GLY A 103 9.63 -4.25 9.18
CA GLY A 103 9.23 -2.93 9.67
C GLY A 103 9.56 -1.82 8.66
N VAL A 104 10.73 -1.93 8.01
CA VAL A 104 11.21 -1.05 6.94
C VAL A 104 11.94 -1.91 5.91
N HIS A 105 11.88 -1.53 4.63
CA HIS A 105 12.60 -2.23 3.57
C HIS A 105 13.40 -1.25 2.72
N VAL A 106 14.72 -1.50 2.60
CA VAL A 106 15.60 -0.69 1.75
C VAL A 106 15.79 -1.38 0.40
N MET A 107 15.69 -0.59 -0.67
CA MET A 107 15.98 -1.00 -2.06
C MET A 107 17.25 -0.27 -2.54
N PRO A 108 18.48 -0.74 -2.20
CA PRO A 108 19.70 0.04 -2.41
C PRO A 108 19.98 0.35 -3.88
N ALA A 109 19.70 -0.59 -4.78
CA ALA A 109 19.90 -0.41 -6.23
C ALA A 109 18.96 0.65 -6.86
N ARG A 110 18.02 1.20 -6.09
CA ARG A 110 17.02 2.19 -6.53
C ARG A 110 17.02 3.46 -5.68
N ASP A 111 17.86 3.53 -4.65
CA ASP A 111 17.90 4.60 -3.67
C ASP A 111 16.53 4.89 -3.01
N MET A 112 15.75 3.81 -2.79
CA MET A 112 14.41 3.88 -2.19
C MET A 112 14.40 3.23 -0.82
N ILE A 113 13.62 3.83 0.09
CA ILE A 113 13.27 3.24 1.38
C ILE A 113 11.75 3.10 1.47
N LEU A 114 11.28 1.91 1.87
CA LEU A 114 9.87 1.58 2.01
C LEU A 114 9.52 1.51 3.49
N SER A 115 8.48 2.21 3.89
CA SER A 115 7.94 2.20 5.25
C SER A 115 6.42 2.32 5.21
N HIS A 116 5.74 1.97 6.30
CA HIS A 116 4.31 2.29 6.37
C HIS A 116 4.10 3.77 6.66
N ILE A 117 4.67 4.26 7.76
CA ILE A 117 4.58 5.69 8.13
C ILE A 117 5.66 6.46 7.38
N PRO A 118 5.37 7.68 6.85
CA PRO A 118 6.39 8.52 6.26
C PRO A 118 7.50 8.83 7.26
N LEU A 119 8.75 8.61 6.86
CA LEU A 119 9.92 8.80 7.71
C LEU A 119 10.33 10.27 7.74
N HIS A 120 10.93 10.71 8.87
CA HIS A 120 11.46 12.07 8.98
C HIS A 120 12.57 12.33 7.94
N GLY A 121 12.60 13.53 7.34
CA GLY A 121 13.51 13.88 6.26
C GLY A 121 14.98 13.62 6.58
N GLU A 122 15.46 13.98 7.79
CA GLU A 122 16.84 13.73 8.22
C GLU A 122 17.21 12.24 8.30
N SER A 123 16.22 11.35 8.45
CA SER A 123 16.43 9.90 8.49
C SER A 123 16.55 9.29 7.10
N ILE A 124 16.18 10.01 6.07
CA ILE A 124 16.13 9.54 4.67
C ILE A 124 17.00 10.36 3.72
N ASP A 125 17.84 11.26 4.22
CA ASP A 125 18.70 12.15 3.43
C ASP A 125 19.58 11.42 2.39
N ARG A 126 20.01 10.19 2.72
CA ARG A 126 20.80 9.31 1.84
C ARG A 126 19.98 8.53 0.81
N PHE A 127 18.65 8.62 0.87
CA PHE A 127 17.76 7.96 -0.08
C PHE A 127 17.14 9.01 -1.01
N ARG A 128 16.94 8.62 -2.26
CA ARG A 128 16.24 9.47 -3.22
C ARG A 128 14.80 9.72 -2.77
N ILE A 129 14.12 8.69 -2.23
CA ILE A 129 12.71 8.78 -1.89
C ILE A 129 12.28 7.72 -0.85
N ASN A 130 11.36 8.12 0.00
CA ASN A 130 10.59 7.25 0.85
C ASN A 130 9.23 6.93 0.20
N ILE A 131 8.99 5.66 -0.12
CA ILE A 131 7.68 5.18 -0.53
C ILE A 131 6.94 4.72 0.71
N HIS A 132 5.72 5.23 0.92
CA HIS A 132 5.00 4.99 2.17
C HIS A 132 3.49 4.83 1.99
N GLY A 133 2.81 4.45 3.05
CA GLY A 133 1.37 4.37 3.23
C GLY A 133 0.85 5.39 4.25
N HIS A 134 -0.12 4.99 5.04
CA HIS A 134 -0.62 5.61 6.27
C HIS A 134 -1.38 6.94 6.08
N THR A 135 -0.97 7.81 5.18
CA THR A 135 -1.53 9.17 5.09
C THR A 135 -2.82 9.24 4.27
N HIS A 136 -3.22 8.13 3.66
CA HIS A 136 -4.40 8.02 2.80
C HIS A 136 -4.39 9.08 1.69
N GLU A 137 -5.35 10.01 1.71
CA GLU A 137 -5.45 11.08 0.71
C GLU A 137 -4.52 12.28 0.98
N LYS A 138 -3.84 12.31 2.14
CA LYS A 138 -3.03 13.48 2.54
C LYS A 138 -1.62 13.39 1.98
N SER A 139 -1.13 14.50 1.42
CA SER A 139 0.28 14.65 1.05
C SER A 139 1.13 15.02 2.25
N VAL A 140 2.35 14.52 2.31
CA VAL A 140 3.38 14.94 3.28
C VAL A 140 3.97 16.30 2.92
N GLY A 141 3.77 16.76 1.68
CA GLY A 141 4.28 18.06 1.20
C GLY A 141 5.80 18.09 0.98
N SER A 142 6.42 16.93 0.76
CA SER A 142 7.86 16.81 0.54
C SER A 142 8.15 16.00 -0.72
N LEU A 143 9.09 16.48 -1.53
CA LEU A 143 9.54 15.80 -2.76
C LEU A 143 10.30 14.49 -2.52
N GLN A 144 10.63 14.17 -1.26
CA GLN A 144 11.26 12.91 -0.88
C GLN A 144 10.26 11.85 -0.38
N HIS A 145 8.95 12.09 -0.52
CA HIS A 145 7.92 11.16 -0.06
C HIS A 145 6.95 10.86 -1.20
N CYS A 146 6.59 9.58 -1.37
CA CYS A 146 5.56 9.16 -2.32
C CYS A 146 4.60 8.18 -1.63
N CYS A 147 3.35 8.59 -1.55
CA CYS A 147 2.29 7.78 -0.94
C CYS A 147 1.72 6.77 -1.95
N VAL A 148 1.59 5.51 -1.53
CA VAL A 148 0.96 4.44 -2.31
C VAL A 148 -0.26 3.84 -1.62
N CYS A 149 -0.92 4.63 -0.76
CA CYS A 149 -2.24 4.28 -0.26
C CYS A 149 -3.22 4.08 -1.42
N VAL A 150 -4.15 3.16 -1.28
CA VAL A 150 -5.11 2.80 -2.34
C VAL A 150 -5.86 4.02 -2.89
N GLU A 151 -6.11 5.04 -2.08
CA GLU A 151 -6.76 6.30 -2.48
C GLU A 151 -5.91 7.12 -3.45
N GLN A 152 -4.57 7.02 -3.39
CA GLN A 152 -3.62 7.76 -4.23
C GLN A 152 -3.30 7.05 -5.55
N ILE A 153 -3.57 5.74 -5.62
CA ILE A 153 -3.24 4.88 -6.75
C ILE A 153 -4.48 4.27 -7.40
N ASN A 154 -5.63 4.93 -7.24
CA ASN A 154 -6.91 4.52 -7.82
C ASN A 154 -7.25 3.04 -7.54
N TYR A 155 -7.05 2.59 -6.30
CA TYR A 155 -7.35 1.21 -5.82
C TYR A 155 -6.68 0.10 -6.66
N THR A 156 -5.56 0.41 -7.31
CA THR A 156 -4.82 -0.51 -8.19
C THR A 156 -3.33 -0.47 -7.85
N PRO A 157 -2.65 -1.61 -7.62
CA PRO A 157 -1.22 -1.61 -7.37
C PRO A 157 -0.44 -0.87 -8.45
N ILE A 158 0.41 0.08 -8.04
CA ILE A 158 1.23 0.87 -8.96
C ILE A 158 2.52 0.12 -9.31
N SER A 159 2.86 0.03 -10.60
CA SER A 159 4.12 -0.56 -11.04
C SER A 159 5.32 0.33 -10.70
N LEU A 160 6.50 -0.27 -10.58
CA LEU A 160 7.75 0.48 -10.38
C LEU A 160 8.02 1.48 -11.52
N GLU A 161 7.64 1.15 -12.75
CA GLU A 161 7.79 2.03 -13.91
C GLU A 161 6.90 3.27 -13.78
N GLU A 162 5.61 3.07 -13.49
CA GLU A 162 4.67 4.16 -13.28
C GLU A 162 5.02 5.00 -12.05
N LEU A 163 5.43 4.36 -10.94
CA LEU A 163 5.90 5.04 -9.74
C LEU A 163 7.09 5.97 -10.05
N ASN A 164 8.10 5.48 -10.79
CA ASN A 164 9.23 6.29 -11.20
C ASN A 164 8.81 7.45 -12.13
N SER A 165 7.82 7.23 -13.02
CA SER A 165 7.28 8.29 -13.87
C SER A 165 6.65 9.41 -13.03
N ARG A 166 5.82 9.08 -12.05
CA ARG A 166 5.20 10.06 -11.12
C ARG A 166 6.26 10.83 -10.34
N ILE A 167 7.25 10.12 -9.76
CA ILE A 167 8.35 10.73 -9.00
C ILE A 167 9.12 11.74 -9.88
N ASN A 168 9.42 11.40 -11.12
CA ASN A 168 10.15 12.28 -12.03
C ASN A 168 9.37 13.53 -12.44
N LYS A 169 8.03 13.46 -12.43
CA LYS A 169 7.14 14.59 -12.73
C LYS A 169 6.78 15.42 -11.49
N GLY A 170 7.13 14.96 -10.28
CA GLY A 170 6.71 15.58 -9.03
C GLY A 170 5.21 15.39 -8.73
N GLU A 171 4.60 14.31 -9.21
CA GLU A 171 3.18 13.97 -9.06
C GLU A 171 2.98 12.96 -7.92
N TYR A 172 3.06 13.40 -6.63
CA TYR A 172 2.95 12.51 -5.45
C TYR A 172 2.60 13.22 -4.14
#